data_b72b77460b9eaf4f40b583eb3dbb3506
#
_entry.id   b72b77460b9eaf4f40b583eb3dbb3506
#
_cell.length_a   1.000
_cell.length_b   1.000
_cell.length_c   1.000
_cell.angle_alpha   90.00
_cell.angle_beta   90.00
_cell.angle_gamma   90.00
#
_symmetry.space_group_name_H-M   'P 1'
#
loop_
_entity.id
_entity.type
_entity.pdbx_description
1 polymer ?
#
loop_
_entity_poly.entity_id
_entity_poly.type
_entity_poly.pdbx_seq_one_letter_code
_entity_poly.pdbx_strand_id
1 'polypeptide(L)'
;CHRKHSSMYGVAKAIKAAGGPAVAGFLVQKEIRYLHEAVATPKRPFVAIMGGAKVSDKIKLISSLLDKVDTLIIGGGMAYTLLKALGHTVGTSLLEADQVDTMKAILDKSGDKILLPVDFKCAEEFMSDAAIPNDSRDIPDGLMGLDCGPKTIVSFCDVIRGAGTLVWNGPVGVFEREAYAMGTRAVAEAVAEATDNGAVSVIGGGDSAAAVEQFGLDERMTHVSTGGGASLTYLEGKPMPPIDVLDQ
;
A
#
# COMPACT_ATOMS: atom_id res chain seq x y z
N CYS A 1 -4.33 1.82 -18.33
CA CYS A 1 -4.01 3.18 -18.85
C CYS A 1 -2.55 3.63 -18.65
N HIS A 2 -1.62 2.77 -18.15
CA HIS A 2 -0.19 3.09 -18.00
C HIS A 2 0.71 2.47 -19.11
N ARG A 3 0.16 1.58 -19.95
CA ARG A 3 0.92 0.86 -20.98
C ARG A 3 0.61 1.42 -22.38
N LYS A 4 1.65 1.58 -23.22
CA LYS A 4 1.54 2.05 -24.63
C LYS A 4 0.98 0.98 -25.56
N HIS A 5 -0.21 0.46 -25.29
CA HIS A 5 -0.89 -0.45 -26.19
C HIS A 5 -1.50 0.29 -27.39
N SER A 6 -1.54 -0.37 -28.56
CA SER A 6 -2.12 0.22 -29.78
C SER A 6 -3.58 0.62 -29.59
N SER A 7 -4.38 -0.19 -28.87
CA SER A 7 -5.80 0.07 -28.58
C SER A 7 -6.06 1.22 -27.62
N MET A 8 -5.07 1.67 -26.85
CA MET A 8 -5.20 2.76 -25.89
C MET A 8 -4.44 3.99 -26.38
N TYR A 9 -3.11 3.91 -26.39
CA TYR A 9 -2.22 5.00 -26.78
C TYR A 9 -2.20 5.26 -28.28
N GLY A 10 -2.14 4.17 -29.09
CA GLY A 10 -2.03 4.28 -30.56
C GLY A 10 -3.27 4.89 -31.19
N VAL A 11 -4.47 4.47 -30.75
CA VAL A 11 -5.74 5.02 -31.24
C VAL A 11 -5.86 6.51 -30.91
N ALA A 12 -5.63 6.90 -29.65
CA ALA A 12 -5.69 8.31 -29.25
C ALA A 12 -4.71 9.18 -30.04
N LYS A 13 -3.48 8.70 -30.23
CA LYS A 13 -2.46 9.39 -31.06
C LYS A 13 -2.88 9.53 -32.51
N ALA A 14 -3.48 8.50 -33.11
CA ALA A 14 -3.93 8.52 -34.50
C ALA A 14 -5.10 9.50 -34.68
N ILE A 15 -6.06 9.51 -33.75
CA ILE A 15 -7.21 10.44 -33.78
C ILE A 15 -6.72 11.91 -33.70
N LYS A 16 -5.80 12.21 -32.76
CA LYS A 16 -5.21 13.56 -32.65
C LYS A 16 -4.44 13.97 -33.90
N ALA A 17 -3.68 13.06 -34.50
CA ALA A 17 -2.96 13.32 -35.76
C ALA A 17 -3.92 13.64 -36.94
N ALA A 18 -5.14 13.10 -36.90
CA ALA A 18 -6.19 13.38 -37.86
C ALA A 18 -7.04 14.63 -37.49
N GLY A 19 -6.68 15.38 -36.43
CA GLY A 19 -7.38 16.57 -35.97
C GLY A 19 -8.65 16.29 -35.17
N GLY A 20 -8.87 15.05 -34.74
CA GLY A 20 -9.99 14.67 -33.89
C GLY A 20 -9.70 14.77 -32.38
N PRO A 21 -10.73 14.88 -31.52
CA PRO A 21 -10.56 14.93 -30.07
C PRO A 21 -10.20 13.56 -29.49
N ALA A 22 -9.32 13.54 -28.49
CA ALA A 22 -9.00 12.35 -27.67
C ALA A 22 -9.14 12.71 -26.20
N VAL A 23 -10.24 12.32 -25.58
CA VAL A 23 -10.62 12.74 -24.22
C VAL A 23 -10.67 11.57 -23.24
N ALA A 24 -10.43 11.84 -21.96
CA ALA A 24 -10.60 10.87 -20.89
C ALA A 24 -12.09 10.64 -20.63
N GLY A 25 -12.49 9.36 -20.46
CA GLY A 25 -13.80 9.02 -19.92
C GLY A 25 -13.90 9.37 -18.42
N PHE A 26 -15.12 9.49 -17.90
CA PHE A 26 -15.37 9.92 -16.51
C PHE A 26 -14.69 9.05 -15.45
N LEU A 27 -14.57 7.75 -15.66
CA LEU A 27 -13.87 6.86 -14.73
C LEU A 27 -12.36 7.20 -14.65
N VAL A 28 -11.71 7.36 -15.80
CA VAL A 28 -10.29 7.72 -15.86
C VAL A 28 -10.06 9.11 -15.27
N GLN A 29 -10.95 10.05 -15.55
CA GLN A 29 -10.92 11.41 -14.98
C GLN A 29 -11.04 11.37 -13.45
N LYS A 30 -11.95 10.56 -12.92
CA LYS A 30 -12.14 10.36 -11.49
C LYS A 30 -10.87 9.77 -10.85
N GLU A 31 -10.29 8.73 -11.44
CA GLU A 31 -9.03 8.12 -10.98
C GLU A 31 -7.88 9.13 -10.92
N ILE A 32 -7.67 9.88 -12.01
CA ILE A 32 -6.61 10.89 -12.09
C ILE A 32 -6.82 11.96 -10.99
N ARG A 33 -8.05 12.45 -10.84
CA ARG A 33 -8.37 13.48 -9.87
C ARG A 33 -8.01 13.06 -8.45
N TYR A 34 -8.50 11.90 -7.98
CA TYR A 34 -8.25 11.46 -6.61
C TYR A 34 -6.79 11.12 -6.34
N LEU A 35 -6.12 10.46 -7.29
CA LEU A 35 -4.69 10.16 -7.16
C LEU A 35 -3.84 11.43 -7.17
N HIS A 36 -4.20 12.42 -8.02
CA HIS A 36 -3.49 13.69 -8.08
C HIS A 36 -3.68 14.51 -6.80
N GLU A 37 -4.93 14.70 -6.37
CA GLU A 37 -5.25 15.45 -5.15
C GLU A 37 -4.55 14.85 -3.92
N ALA A 38 -4.53 13.51 -3.80
CA ALA A 38 -3.89 12.83 -2.67
C ALA A 38 -2.36 13.02 -2.62
N VAL A 39 -1.69 13.21 -3.76
CA VAL A 39 -0.21 13.22 -3.82
C VAL A 39 0.36 14.60 -4.08
N ALA A 40 -0.31 15.45 -4.88
CA ALA A 40 0.20 16.77 -5.24
C ALA A 40 -0.08 17.81 -4.16
N THR A 41 -1.24 17.75 -3.52
CA THR A 41 -1.66 18.70 -2.47
C THR A 41 -2.30 17.99 -1.28
N PRO A 42 -1.56 17.08 -0.59
CA PRO A 42 -2.12 16.31 0.51
C PRO A 42 -2.48 17.20 1.70
N LYS A 43 -3.63 16.92 2.31
CA LYS A 43 -3.96 17.43 3.64
C LYS A 43 -3.10 16.69 4.67
N ARG A 44 -2.32 17.42 5.45
CA ARG A 44 -1.40 16.84 6.44
C ARG A 44 -2.12 16.46 7.73
N PRO A 45 -1.65 15.43 8.47
CA PRO A 45 -0.55 14.51 8.11
C PRO A 45 -0.89 13.62 6.91
N PHE A 46 0.11 13.40 6.02
CA PHE A 46 -0.01 12.45 4.92
C PHE A 46 0.62 11.11 5.31
N VAL A 47 -0.20 10.09 5.41
CA VAL A 47 0.19 8.73 5.78
C VAL A 47 0.03 7.80 4.58
N ALA A 48 1.09 7.07 4.25
CA ALA A 48 0.99 5.96 3.30
C ALA A 48 1.07 4.62 4.03
N ILE A 49 0.26 3.67 3.60
CA ILE A 49 0.21 2.30 4.14
C ILE A 49 0.59 1.36 3.01
N MET A 50 1.66 0.60 3.22
CA MET A 50 2.20 -0.32 2.25
C MET A 50 2.26 -1.72 2.84
N GLY A 51 1.71 -2.69 2.14
CA GLY A 51 1.72 -4.09 2.55
C GLY A 51 1.84 -5.02 1.36
N GLY A 52 1.53 -6.30 1.58
CA GLY A 52 1.66 -7.35 0.60
C GLY A 52 2.93 -8.21 0.77
N ALA A 53 3.17 -9.14 -0.15
CA ALA A 53 4.17 -10.19 0.03
C ALA A 53 5.61 -9.73 -0.24
N LYS A 54 5.85 -8.99 -1.35
CA LYS A 54 7.20 -8.71 -1.86
C LYS A 54 7.54 -7.23 -1.81
N VAL A 55 8.70 -6.91 -1.23
CA VAL A 55 9.20 -5.53 -1.19
C VAL A 55 9.79 -5.10 -2.54
N SER A 56 10.37 -6.03 -3.30
CA SER A 56 10.98 -5.78 -4.61
C SER A 56 10.02 -5.11 -5.59
N ASP A 57 8.75 -5.49 -5.55
CA ASP A 57 7.72 -4.94 -6.43
C ASP A 57 7.37 -3.47 -6.10
N LYS A 58 7.74 -2.99 -4.90
CA LYS A 58 7.32 -1.70 -4.35
C LYS A 58 8.45 -0.74 -3.99
N ILE A 59 9.71 -1.12 -4.21
CA ILE A 59 10.89 -0.29 -3.86
C ILE A 59 10.78 1.12 -4.43
N LYS A 60 10.40 1.25 -5.71
CA LYS A 60 10.26 2.56 -6.37
C LYS A 60 9.13 3.39 -5.78
N LEU A 61 8.03 2.73 -5.43
CA LEU A 61 6.88 3.38 -4.79
C LEU A 61 7.24 3.85 -3.38
N ILE A 62 7.89 3.00 -2.58
CA ILE A 62 8.39 3.34 -1.24
C ILE A 62 9.29 4.57 -1.32
N SER A 63 10.30 4.55 -2.21
CA SER A 63 11.23 5.67 -2.37
C SER A 63 10.54 6.97 -2.80
N SER A 64 9.56 6.90 -3.73
CA SER A 64 8.79 8.06 -4.18
C SER A 64 7.87 8.63 -3.09
N LEU A 65 7.28 7.78 -2.27
CA LEU A 65 6.39 8.20 -1.18
C LEU A 65 7.15 8.76 0.00
N LEU A 66 8.32 8.24 0.35
CA LEU A 66 9.14 8.73 1.47
C LEU A 66 9.47 10.23 1.39
N ASP A 67 9.63 10.75 0.18
CA ASP A 67 9.90 12.18 -0.02
C ASP A 67 8.64 13.04 0.20
N LYS A 68 7.44 12.45 0.23
CA LYS A 68 6.15 13.15 0.26
C LYS A 68 5.38 12.98 1.56
N VAL A 69 5.48 11.81 2.19
CA VAL A 69 4.69 11.45 3.38
C VAL A 69 5.30 11.96 4.67
N ASP A 70 4.44 12.13 5.68
CA ASP A 70 4.85 12.34 7.07
C ASP A 70 5.16 11.00 7.74
N THR A 71 4.38 9.95 7.43
CA THR A 71 4.60 8.59 7.93
C THR A 71 4.34 7.56 6.83
N LEU A 72 5.19 6.55 6.75
CA LEU A 72 5.06 5.38 5.89
C LEU A 72 4.92 4.12 6.76
N ILE A 73 3.72 3.58 6.84
CA ILE A 73 3.45 2.31 7.51
C ILE A 73 3.80 1.18 6.55
N ILE A 74 4.63 0.23 7.00
CA ILE A 74 4.98 -0.96 6.22
C ILE A 74 4.58 -2.21 7.01
N GLY A 75 3.70 -3.02 6.43
CA GLY A 75 3.22 -4.29 6.99
C GLY A 75 3.25 -5.43 5.97
N GLY A 76 2.62 -6.55 6.31
CA GLY A 76 2.58 -7.74 5.47
C GLY A 76 3.95 -8.41 5.31
N GLY A 77 4.07 -9.33 4.36
CA GLY A 77 5.29 -10.09 4.11
C GLY A 77 6.53 -9.25 3.79
N MET A 78 6.33 -8.09 3.14
CA MET A 78 7.43 -7.19 2.82
C MET A 78 8.11 -6.58 4.06
N ALA A 79 7.42 -6.49 5.20
CA ALA A 79 7.99 -5.95 6.44
C ALA A 79 9.15 -6.79 6.98
N TYR A 80 9.15 -8.10 6.74
CA TYR A 80 10.20 -8.99 7.26
C TYR A 80 11.57 -8.72 6.62
N THR A 81 11.62 -8.29 5.36
CA THR A 81 12.88 -7.88 4.72
C THR A 81 13.45 -6.60 5.36
N LEU A 82 12.59 -5.65 5.76
CA LEU A 82 13.03 -4.46 6.48
C LEU A 82 13.47 -4.79 7.92
N LEU A 83 12.74 -5.66 8.61
CA LEU A 83 13.12 -6.12 9.95
C LEU A 83 14.47 -6.86 9.93
N LYS A 84 14.70 -7.67 8.90
CA LYS A 84 16.01 -8.34 8.69
C LYS A 84 17.12 -7.31 8.46
N ALA A 85 16.86 -6.25 7.70
CA ALA A 85 17.82 -5.16 7.48
C ALA A 85 18.16 -4.41 8.77
N LEU A 86 17.24 -4.37 9.75
CA LEU A 86 17.47 -3.83 11.10
C LEU A 86 18.17 -4.84 12.04
N GLY A 87 18.44 -6.06 11.60
CA GLY A 87 19.13 -7.10 12.38
C GLY A 87 18.23 -8.05 13.16
N HIS A 88 16.90 -7.96 12.99
CA HIS A 88 15.96 -8.88 13.65
C HIS A 88 15.94 -10.27 13.00
N THR A 89 15.56 -11.28 13.79
CA THR A 89 15.24 -12.61 13.28
C THR A 89 13.81 -12.63 12.73
N VAL A 90 13.62 -13.32 11.61
CA VAL A 90 12.32 -13.39 10.92
C VAL A 90 11.80 -14.83 10.76
N GLY A 91 12.45 -15.80 11.43
CA GLY A 91 12.08 -17.20 11.35
C GLY A 91 12.02 -17.72 9.92
N THR A 92 10.92 -18.39 9.58
CA THR A 92 10.60 -18.87 8.22
C THR A 92 9.67 -17.94 7.44
N SER A 93 9.52 -16.69 7.90
CA SER A 93 8.71 -15.65 7.21
C SER A 93 9.24 -15.36 5.82
N LEU A 94 8.40 -14.78 4.97
CA LEU A 94 8.81 -14.33 3.63
C LEU A 94 9.99 -13.36 3.73
N LEU A 95 11.10 -13.71 3.07
CA LEU A 95 12.31 -12.90 3.06
C LEU A 95 12.87 -12.79 1.65
N GLU A 96 13.07 -11.57 1.17
CA GLU A 96 13.82 -11.28 -0.05
C GLU A 96 15.27 -10.92 0.36
N ALA A 97 16.11 -11.94 0.54
CA ALA A 97 17.46 -11.79 1.08
C ALA A 97 18.36 -10.88 0.21
N ASP A 98 18.14 -10.87 -1.09
CA ASP A 98 18.81 -9.99 -2.06
C ASP A 98 18.40 -8.52 -1.96
N GLN A 99 17.32 -8.21 -1.26
CA GLN A 99 16.82 -6.84 -1.04
C GLN A 99 17.20 -6.26 0.33
N VAL A 100 17.82 -7.03 1.21
CA VAL A 100 18.15 -6.59 2.58
C VAL A 100 19.03 -5.33 2.58
N ASP A 101 20.08 -5.30 1.77
CA ASP A 101 20.97 -4.12 1.68
C ASP A 101 20.27 -2.91 1.09
N THR A 102 19.38 -3.13 0.11
CA THR A 102 18.54 -2.06 -0.45
C THR A 102 17.60 -1.48 0.61
N MET A 103 16.98 -2.35 1.42
CA MET A 103 16.09 -1.91 2.50
C MET A 103 16.85 -1.18 3.59
N LYS A 104 18.06 -1.60 3.91
CA LYS A 104 18.92 -0.89 4.86
C LYS A 104 19.20 0.54 4.40
N ALA A 105 19.57 0.73 3.15
CA ALA A 105 19.79 2.06 2.58
C ALA A 105 18.52 2.94 2.61
N ILE A 106 17.34 2.36 2.40
CA ILE A 106 16.06 3.06 2.49
C ILE A 106 15.76 3.45 3.95
N LEU A 107 15.98 2.55 4.90
CA LEU A 107 15.78 2.81 6.33
C LEU A 107 16.72 3.91 6.82
N ASP A 108 18.00 3.89 6.45
CA ASP A 108 18.98 4.92 6.80
C ASP A 108 18.58 6.31 6.27
N LYS A 109 17.98 6.35 5.07
CA LYS A 109 17.50 7.61 4.45
C LYS A 109 16.16 8.08 5.03
N SER A 110 15.33 7.17 5.54
CA SER A 110 13.95 7.47 5.92
C SER A 110 13.83 8.28 7.22
N GLY A 111 14.85 8.27 8.07
CA GLY A 111 14.76 8.79 9.44
C GLY A 111 13.64 8.06 10.20
N ASP A 112 12.82 8.82 10.93
CA ASP A 112 11.73 8.26 11.73
C ASP A 112 10.40 8.10 10.96
N LYS A 113 10.41 8.25 9.63
CA LYS A 113 9.18 8.21 8.84
C LYS A 113 8.60 6.81 8.66
N ILE A 114 9.42 5.75 8.70
CA ILE A 114 8.94 4.38 8.51
C ILE A 114 8.48 3.79 9.84
N LEU A 115 7.22 3.37 9.87
CA LEU A 115 6.62 2.66 10.98
C LEU A 115 6.48 1.17 10.63
N LEU A 116 7.21 0.32 11.38
CA LEU A 116 7.25 -1.14 11.21
C LEU A 116 6.51 -1.86 12.34
N PRO A 117 6.05 -3.10 12.11
CA PRO A 117 5.48 -3.93 13.14
C PRO A 117 6.45 -4.17 14.32
N VAL A 118 5.89 -4.32 15.51
CA VAL A 118 6.63 -4.59 16.75
C VAL A 118 6.26 -5.94 17.37
N ASP A 119 5.17 -6.54 16.93
CA ASP A 119 4.66 -7.86 17.35
C ASP A 119 3.85 -8.49 16.22
N PHE A 120 3.62 -9.79 16.29
CA PHE A 120 3.03 -10.57 15.20
C PHE A 120 2.09 -11.65 15.69
N LYS A 121 1.21 -12.12 14.79
CA LYS A 121 0.62 -13.45 14.84
C LYS A 121 1.39 -14.34 13.88
N CYS A 122 1.94 -15.43 14.42
CA CYS A 122 2.77 -16.38 13.69
C CYS A 122 2.08 -17.73 13.53
N ALA A 123 2.67 -18.59 12.70
CA ALA A 123 2.34 -20.01 12.59
C ALA A 123 3.59 -20.82 12.28
N GLU A 124 3.56 -22.13 12.51
CA GLU A 124 4.62 -23.06 12.08
C GLU A 124 4.59 -23.26 10.56
N GLU A 125 3.37 -23.28 9.98
CA GLU A 125 3.13 -23.47 8.55
C GLU A 125 2.12 -22.45 8.02
N PHE A 126 2.28 -22.04 6.76
CA PHE A 126 1.40 -21.05 6.11
C PHE A 126 -0.07 -21.45 6.15
N MET A 127 -0.39 -22.76 6.03
CA MET A 127 -1.75 -23.28 6.03
C MET A 127 -2.34 -23.56 7.42
N SER A 128 -1.59 -23.32 8.50
CA SER A 128 -2.08 -23.51 9.87
C SER A 128 -3.02 -22.38 10.28
N ASP A 129 -4.18 -22.71 10.86
CA ASP A 129 -5.09 -21.75 11.50
C ASP A 129 -4.79 -21.55 12.99
N ALA A 130 -3.81 -22.30 13.53
CA ALA A 130 -3.32 -22.16 14.90
C ALA A 130 -2.40 -20.94 15.00
N ALA A 131 -2.97 -19.78 15.24
CA ALA A 131 -2.22 -18.54 15.39
C ALA A 131 -1.44 -18.54 16.71
N ILE A 132 -0.13 -18.34 16.63
CA ILE A 132 0.79 -18.26 17.76
C ILE A 132 1.16 -16.78 17.96
N PRO A 133 0.83 -16.17 19.12
CA PRO A 133 1.24 -14.79 19.41
C PRO A 133 2.77 -14.70 19.55
N ASN A 134 3.35 -13.66 18.96
CA ASN A 134 4.76 -13.30 19.11
C ASN A 134 4.88 -11.84 19.52
N ASP A 135 5.27 -11.58 20.73
CA ASP A 135 5.24 -10.28 21.43
C ASP A 135 6.50 -9.42 21.16
N SER A 136 7.28 -9.80 20.16
CA SER A 136 8.59 -9.22 19.80
C SER A 136 8.70 -8.99 18.29
N ARG A 137 9.63 -8.11 17.90
CA ARG A 137 10.07 -7.98 16.49
C ARG A 137 10.84 -9.20 16.01
N ASP A 138 11.50 -9.91 16.93
CA ASP A 138 12.23 -11.13 16.61
C ASP A 138 11.28 -12.31 16.56
N ILE A 139 11.18 -12.94 15.39
CA ILE A 139 10.37 -14.13 15.17
C ILE A 139 11.29 -15.34 15.33
N PRO A 140 10.94 -16.29 16.22
CA PRO A 140 11.73 -17.50 16.48
C PRO A 140 11.87 -18.38 15.23
N ASP A 141 12.96 -19.17 15.19
CA ASP A 141 13.15 -20.20 14.17
C ASP A 141 11.96 -21.18 14.18
N GLY A 142 11.54 -21.62 13.00
CA GLY A 142 10.41 -22.52 12.80
C GLY A 142 9.05 -21.82 12.79
N LEU A 143 8.96 -20.53 13.11
CA LEU A 143 7.74 -19.74 12.99
C LEU A 143 7.81 -18.76 11.83
N MET A 144 6.66 -18.49 11.21
CA MET A 144 6.47 -17.43 10.21
C MET A 144 5.42 -16.44 10.67
N GLY A 145 5.68 -15.16 10.48
CA GLY A 145 4.70 -14.12 10.73
C GLY A 145 3.66 -14.08 9.60
N LEU A 146 2.38 -13.98 9.96
CA LEU A 146 1.26 -13.98 9.02
C LEU A 146 0.33 -12.77 9.21
N ASP A 147 0.32 -12.14 10.39
CA ASP A 147 -0.45 -10.91 10.65
C ASP A 147 0.26 -10.06 11.71
N CYS A 148 -0.16 -8.82 11.81
CA CYS A 148 0.26 -7.92 12.87
C CYS A 148 -0.26 -8.36 14.24
N GLY A 149 0.54 -8.16 15.28
CA GLY A 149 0.13 -8.35 16.66
C GLY A 149 -0.65 -7.13 17.21
N PRO A 150 -1.22 -7.25 18.42
CA PRO A 150 -2.09 -6.22 18.98
C PRO A 150 -1.40 -4.87 19.24
N LYS A 151 -0.11 -4.87 19.61
CA LYS A 151 0.65 -3.62 19.81
C LYS A 151 0.87 -2.88 18.50
N THR A 152 1.17 -3.62 17.45
CA THR A 152 1.32 -3.09 16.08
C THR A 152 0.01 -2.49 15.59
N ILE A 153 -1.11 -3.20 15.78
CA ILE A 153 -2.44 -2.74 15.40
C ILE A 153 -2.76 -1.40 16.07
N VAL A 154 -2.54 -1.29 17.38
CA VAL A 154 -2.77 -0.02 18.11
C VAL A 154 -1.93 1.09 17.51
N SER A 155 -0.62 0.87 17.35
CA SER A 155 0.30 1.89 16.82
C SER A 155 -0.07 2.33 15.41
N PHE A 156 -0.42 1.39 14.52
CA PHE A 156 -0.82 1.70 13.15
C PHE A 156 -2.13 2.49 13.11
N CYS A 157 -3.14 2.02 13.84
CA CYS A 157 -4.45 2.66 13.89
C CYS A 157 -4.39 4.08 14.46
N ASP A 158 -3.57 4.33 15.47
CA ASP A 158 -3.42 5.67 16.06
C ASP A 158 -2.86 6.67 15.04
N VAL A 159 -1.84 6.27 14.26
CA VAL A 159 -1.29 7.09 13.19
C VAL A 159 -2.30 7.32 12.07
N ILE A 160 -3.04 6.28 11.68
CA ILE A 160 -4.05 6.33 10.61
C ILE A 160 -5.20 7.27 10.99
N ARG A 161 -5.72 7.19 12.22
CA ARG A 161 -6.82 8.05 12.69
C ARG A 161 -6.45 9.54 12.71
N GLY A 162 -5.17 9.86 12.92
CA GLY A 162 -4.66 11.23 12.92
C GLY A 162 -4.39 11.79 11.53
N ALA A 163 -4.50 11.01 10.47
CA ALA A 163 -4.12 11.43 9.13
C ALA A 163 -5.14 12.39 8.48
N GLY A 164 -4.64 13.32 7.69
CA GLY A 164 -5.45 14.16 6.80
C GLY A 164 -5.58 13.59 5.39
N THR A 165 -4.56 12.84 4.95
CA THR A 165 -4.55 12.10 3.67
C THR A 165 -3.98 10.72 3.90
N LEU A 166 -4.63 9.72 3.30
CA LEU A 166 -4.27 8.31 3.38
C LEU A 166 -4.14 7.72 1.97
N VAL A 167 -3.03 7.06 1.71
CA VAL A 167 -2.85 6.21 0.52
C VAL A 167 -2.51 4.81 1.00
N TRP A 168 -3.33 3.83 0.65
CA TRP A 168 -3.13 2.45 1.08
C TRP A 168 -2.95 1.51 -0.10
N ASN A 169 -1.89 0.69 -0.08
CA ASN A 169 -1.58 -0.31 -1.09
C ASN A 169 -1.00 -1.59 -0.50
N GLY A 170 -1.80 -2.63 -0.44
CA GLY A 170 -1.47 -3.97 0.03
C GLY A 170 -1.86 -4.23 1.48
N PRO A 171 -2.36 -5.44 1.79
CA PRO A 171 -2.77 -5.85 3.12
C PRO A 171 -1.56 -5.96 4.07
N VAL A 172 -1.81 -5.81 5.37
CA VAL A 172 -0.78 -5.90 6.42
C VAL A 172 -0.70 -7.27 7.08
N GLY A 173 -1.54 -8.20 6.66
CA GLY A 173 -1.59 -9.61 7.08
C GLY A 173 -2.23 -10.47 6.00
N VAL A 174 -2.32 -11.79 6.23
CA VAL A 174 -2.97 -12.78 5.33
C VAL A 174 -4.48 -12.72 5.58
N PHE A 175 -5.12 -11.64 5.10
CA PHE A 175 -6.51 -11.31 5.42
C PHE A 175 -7.54 -12.29 4.83
N GLU A 176 -7.14 -13.09 3.85
CA GLU A 176 -7.96 -14.14 3.26
C GLU A 176 -8.27 -15.27 4.24
N ARG A 177 -7.51 -15.34 5.33
CA ARG A 177 -7.69 -16.32 6.40
C ARG A 177 -8.11 -15.60 7.69
N GLU A 178 -9.25 -16.00 8.25
CA GLU A 178 -9.85 -15.34 9.42
C GLU A 178 -8.90 -15.26 10.62
N ALA A 179 -8.07 -16.29 10.84
CA ALA A 179 -7.07 -16.31 11.92
C ALA A 179 -6.04 -15.15 11.83
N TYR A 180 -5.79 -14.63 10.62
CA TYR A 180 -4.75 -13.62 10.30
C TYR A 180 -5.33 -12.37 9.62
N ALA A 181 -6.63 -12.16 9.68
CA ALA A 181 -7.32 -11.03 9.05
C ALA A 181 -7.38 -9.78 9.95
N MET A 182 -7.11 -9.92 11.25
CA MET A 182 -7.36 -8.88 12.24
C MET A 182 -6.56 -7.60 11.97
N GLY A 183 -5.29 -7.70 11.61
CA GLY A 183 -4.45 -6.54 11.30
C GLY A 183 -4.98 -5.74 10.13
N THR A 184 -5.29 -6.40 9.02
CA THR A 184 -5.82 -5.75 7.82
C THR A 184 -7.22 -5.16 8.07
N ARG A 185 -8.08 -5.87 8.81
CA ARG A 185 -9.41 -5.38 9.21
C ARG A 185 -9.30 -4.11 10.06
N ALA A 186 -8.47 -4.11 11.09
CA ALA A 186 -8.29 -2.96 11.97
C ALA A 186 -7.75 -1.74 11.22
N VAL A 187 -6.80 -1.94 10.30
CA VAL A 187 -6.32 -0.89 9.41
C VAL A 187 -7.45 -0.34 8.54
N ALA A 188 -8.28 -1.20 7.92
CA ALA A 188 -9.42 -0.79 7.11
C ALA A 188 -10.44 0.04 7.91
N GLU A 189 -10.77 -0.40 9.12
CA GLU A 189 -11.66 0.31 10.04
C GLU A 189 -11.09 1.67 10.43
N ALA A 190 -9.81 1.75 10.77
CA ALA A 190 -9.15 3.02 11.11
C ALA A 190 -9.10 3.99 9.92
N VAL A 191 -8.89 3.50 8.69
CA VAL A 191 -8.95 4.31 7.47
C VAL A 191 -10.36 4.84 7.23
N ALA A 192 -11.40 4.00 7.43
CA ALA A 192 -12.79 4.40 7.31
C ALA A 192 -13.16 5.46 8.37
N GLU A 193 -12.76 5.26 9.63
CA GLU A 193 -12.96 6.24 10.71
C GLU A 193 -12.29 7.60 10.39
N ALA A 194 -11.04 7.58 9.91
CA ALA A 194 -10.34 8.79 9.52
C ALA A 194 -11.06 9.50 8.35
N THR A 195 -11.59 8.73 7.40
CA THR A 195 -12.34 9.26 6.25
C THR A 195 -13.65 9.91 6.68
N ASP A 196 -14.40 9.27 7.57
CA ASP A 196 -15.63 9.84 8.15
C ASP A 196 -15.35 11.16 8.90
N ASN A 197 -14.15 11.31 9.47
CA ASN A 197 -13.66 12.52 10.13
C ASN A 197 -13.03 13.54 9.16
N GLY A 198 -13.17 13.35 7.84
CA GLY A 198 -12.77 14.29 6.81
C GLY A 198 -11.35 14.13 6.28
N ALA A 199 -10.70 12.99 6.49
CA ALA A 199 -9.49 12.63 5.76
C ALA A 199 -9.83 12.22 4.32
N VAL A 200 -8.86 12.36 3.42
CA VAL A 200 -8.96 11.84 2.06
C VAL A 200 -8.27 10.48 2.01
N SER A 201 -9.00 9.41 1.71
CA SER A 201 -8.46 8.05 1.61
C SER A 201 -8.51 7.52 0.19
N VAL A 202 -7.37 7.07 -0.33
CA VAL A 202 -7.23 6.44 -1.64
C VAL A 202 -6.67 5.03 -1.46
N ILE A 203 -7.49 4.05 -1.81
CA ILE A 203 -7.14 2.63 -1.72
C ILE A 203 -6.69 2.16 -3.10
N GLY A 204 -5.45 1.71 -3.21
CA GLY A 204 -4.86 1.22 -4.44
C GLY A 204 -4.41 -0.23 -4.35
N GLY A 205 -4.46 -0.93 -5.49
CA GLY A 205 -4.11 -2.35 -5.57
C GLY A 205 -5.29 -3.29 -5.36
N GLY A 206 -5.27 -4.41 -6.08
CA GLY A 206 -6.38 -5.38 -6.08
C GLY A 206 -6.65 -5.97 -4.70
N ASP A 207 -5.60 -6.37 -3.98
CA ASP A 207 -5.73 -7.01 -2.66
C ASP A 207 -6.29 -6.05 -1.60
N SER A 208 -5.89 -4.77 -1.64
CA SER A 208 -6.44 -3.76 -0.71
C SER A 208 -7.91 -3.47 -1.02
N ALA A 209 -8.26 -3.37 -2.30
CA ALA A 209 -9.64 -3.18 -2.73
C ALA A 209 -10.50 -4.38 -2.31
N ALA A 210 -10.01 -5.60 -2.54
CA ALA A 210 -10.69 -6.83 -2.10
C ALA A 210 -10.87 -6.88 -0.58
N ALA A 211 -9.86 -6.45 0.19
CA ALA A 211 -9.96 -6.42 1.65
C ALA A 211 -11.04 -5.45 2.15
N VAL A 212 -11.08 -4.22 1.65
CA VAL A 212 -12.10 -3.24 2.07
C VAL A 212 -13.50 -3.65 1.64
N GLU A 213 -13.66 -4.28 0.47
CA GLU A 213 -14.91 -4.85 0.00
C GLU A 213 -15.36 -6.03 0.88
N GLN A 214 -14.45 -6.98 1.18
CA GLN A 214 -14.71 -8.12 2.06
C GLN A 214 -15.18 -7.67 3.46
N PHE A 215 -14.65 -6.56 3.95
CA PHE A 215 -15.03 -6.03 5.26
C PHE A 215 -16.23 -5.08 5.21
N GLY A 216 -16.81 -4.81 4.03
CA GLY A 216 -17.96 -3.93 3.83
C GLY A 216 -17.65 -2.45 4.12
N LEU A 217 -16.41 -2.01 3.85
CA LEU A 217 -15.91 -0.67 4.17
C LEU A 217 -15.61 0.17 2.92
N ASP A 218 -15.80 -0.37 1.73
CA ASP A 218 -15.46 0.27 0.44
C ASP A 218 -16.22 1.60 0.22
N GLU A 219 -17.49 1.67 0.59
CA GLU A 219 -18.30 2.89 0.50
C GLU A 219 -17.87 4.00 1.47
N ARG A 220 -17.15 3.66 2.54
CA ARG A 220 -16.59 4.61 3.51
C ARG A 220 -15.23 5.16 3.12
N MET A 221 -14.65 4.71 2.02
CA MET A 221 -13.40 5.25 1.46
C MET A 221 -13.69 6.39 0.49
N THR A 222 -12.83 7.41 0.44
CA THR A 222 -12.98 8.50 -0.53
C THR A 222 -12.89 7.98 -1.95
N HIS A 223 -11.94 7.04 -2.20
CA HIS A 223 -11.77 6.42 -3.51
C HIS A 223 -11.11 5.05 -3.38
N VAL A 224 -11.78 4.02 -3.92
CA VAL A 224 -11.18 2.70 -4.14
C VAL A 224 -10.80 2.62 -5.61
N SER A 225 -9.50 2.63 -5.90
CA SER A 225 -8.98 2.68 -7.26
C SER A 225 -9.17 1.34 -7.98
N THR A 226 -9.74 1.41 -9.16
CA THR A 226 -9.84 0.27 -10.09
C THR A 226 -8.62 0.18 -11.03
N GLY A 227 -7.70 1.15 -10.92
CA GLY A 227 -6.54 1.30 -11.80
C GLY A 227 -5.43 0.26 -11.59
N GLY A 228 -5.43 -0.49 -10.49
CA GLY A 228 -4.42 -1.51 -10.18
C GLY A 228 -2.98 -0.99 -10.37
N GLY A 229 -2.20 -1.61 -11.27
CA GLY A 229 -0.83 -1.19 -11.57
C GLY A 229 -0.70 0.23 -12.17
N ALA A 230 -1.77 0.79 -12.74
CA ALA A 230 -1.75 2.17 -13.22
C ALA A 230 -1.70 3.17 -12.07
N SER A 231 -2.45 2.93 -11.00
CA SER A 231 -2.42 3.75 -9.78
C SER A 231 -1.03 3.75 -9.15
N LEU A 232 -0.38 2.58 -9.08
CA LEU A 232 0.99 2.45 -8.60
C LEU A 232 1.97 3.26 -9.46
N THR A 233 1.86 3.14 -10.79
CA THR A 233 2.69 3.89 -11.74
C THR A 233 2.54 5.39 -11.54
N TYR A 234 1.32 5.86 -11.29
CA TYR A 234 1.05 7.27 -11.00
C TYR A 234 1.67 7.73 -9.67
N LEU A 235 1.48 6.95 -8.61
CA LEU A 235 2.05 7.24 -7.27
C LEU A 235 3.58 7.22 -7.27
N GLU A 236 4.21 6.42 -8.13
CA GLU A 236 5.65 6.41 -8.39
C GLU A 236 6.14 7.68 -9.11
N GLY A 237 5.25 8.55 -9.57
CA GLY A 237 5.60 9.74 -10.34
C GLY A 237 6.08 9.44 -11.76
N LYS A 238 5.79 8.26 -12.28
CA LYS A 238 6.15 7.88 -13.66
C LYS A 238 5.21 8.52 -14.67
N PRO A 239 5.71 8.84 -15.89
CA PRO A 239 4.86 9.34 -16.97
C PRO A 239 3.77 8.31 -17.31
N MET A 240 2.60 8.82 -17.66
CA MET A 240 1.41 8.05 -18.05
C MET A 240 1.05 8.32 -19.53
N PRO A 241 1.83 7.83 -20.49
CA PRO A 241 1.69 8.24 -21.89
C PRO A 241 0.29 8.07 -22.49
N PRO A 242 -0.52 7.04 -22.13
CA PRO A 242 -1.90 6.97 -22.59
C PRO A 242 -2.83 8.05 -22.02
N ILE A 243 -2.45 8.67 -20.91
CA ILE A 243 -3.15 9.80 -20.30
C ILE A 243 -2.59 11.11 -20.86
N ASP A 244 -1.26 11.20 -20.96
CA ASP A 244 -0.55 12.39 -21.44
C ASP A 244 -0.93 12.77 -22.89
N VAL A 245 -1.38 11.79 -23.69
CA VAL A 245 -1.82 12.00 -25.07
C VAL A 245 -3.24 12.55 -25.21
N LEU A 246 -4.04 12.50 -24.13
CA LEU A 246 -5.42 12.98 -24.13
C LEU A 246 -5.48 14.51 -24.09
N ASP A 247 -6.58 15.05 -24.57
CA ASP A 247 -6.90 16.49 -24.42
C ASP A 247 -7.23 16.77 -22.97
N GLN A 248 -6.66 17.85 -22.42
CA GLN A 248 -6.87 18.32 -21.04
C GLN A 248 -8.00 19.32 -20.96
#